data_4b4ca5543f0f4babf14b2ae0f0771666
#
_entry.id   4b4ca5543f0f4babf14b2ae0f0771666
#
_cell.length_a   1.000
_cell.length_b   1.000
_cell.length_c   1.000
_cell.angle_alpha   90.00
_cell.angle_beta   90.00
_cell.angle_gamma   90.00
#
_symmetry.space_group_name_H-M   'P 1'
#
loop_
_entity.id
_entity.type
_entity.pdbx_description
1 polymer ?
#
loop_
_entity_poly.entity_id
_entity_poly.type
_entity_poly.pdbx_seq_one_letter_code
_entity_poly.pdbx_strand_id
1 'polypeptide(L)'
;VMPPGQGPCLHSHNTTFETFMVLQGQIEYRIGDPIAHRVTLDRFDTFSCPPKVYREFRNVGEIDAIQLTVITGQEDNRDDVSIANSVEVAVGKDHGEKIVDAFRDVFSFDPPH
;
A
#
# COMPACT_ATOMS: atom_id res chain seq x y z
N VAL A 1 9.49 -8.99 2.45
CA VAL A 1 10.76 -8.30 2.76
C VAL A 1 10.87 -7.03 1.93
N MET A 2 11.18 -5.92 2.59
CA MET A 2 11.31 -4.63 1.94
C MET A 2 12.72 -4.07 2.15
N PRO A 3 13.48 -3.84 1.09
CA PRO A 3 14.75 -3.11 1.19
C PRO A 3 14.55 -1.67 1.69
N PRO A 4 15.59 -1.01 2.22
CA PRO A 4 15.51 0.37 2.65
C PRO A 4 14.95 1.31 1.57
N GLY A 5 14.06 2.21 1.97
CA GLY A 5 13.43 3.19 1.08
C GLY A 5 12.29 2.65 0.20
N GLN A 6 11.96 1.36 0.29
CA GLN A 6 10.96 0.73 -0.57
C GLN A 6 9.69 0.34 0.19
N GLY A 7 8.63 0.16 -0.55
CA GLY A 7 7.32 -0.25 -0.09
C GLY A 7 6.26 -0.07 -1.17
N PRO A 8 5.06 -0.62 -0.96
CA PRO A 8 3.97 -0.49 -1.92
C PRO A 8 3.46 0.94 -2.03
N CYS A 9 2.91 1.26 -3.19
CA CYS A 9 2.30 2.56 -3.45
C CYS A 9 0.97 2.72 -2.70
N LEU A 10 0.45 3.95 -2.71
CA LEU A 10 -0.82 4.28 -2.06
C LEU A 10 -1.99 3.52 -2.73
N HIS A 11 -2.64 2.69 -1.95
CA HIS A 11 -3.75 1.83 -2.39
C HIS A 11 -4.74 1.60 -1.26
N SER A 12 -5.90 1.06 -1.60
CA SER A 12 -6.88 0.59 -0.63
C SER A 12 -7.30 -0.84 -0.99
N HIS A 13 -7.81 -1.56 0.01
CA HIS A 13 -8.52 -2.82 -0.19
C HIS A 13 -10.02 -2.58 -0.06
N ASN A 14 -10.80 -3.12 -0.98
CA ASN A 14 -12.24 -2.84 -1.01
C ASN A 14 -13.03 -3.76 -0.07
N THR A 15 -12.57 -4.98 0.14
CA THR A 15 -13.32 -6.01 0.87
C THR A 15 -12.54 -6.70 1.97
N THR A 16 -11.23 -6.49 2.05
CA THR A 16 -10.37 -7.19 3.02
C THR A 16 -9.83 -6.27 4.08
N PHE A 17 -9.63 -6.82 5.28
CA PHE A 17 -8.83 -6.21 6.35
C PHE A 17 -7.40 -6.69 6.22
N GLU A 18 -6.45 -5.81 6.46
CA GLU A 18 -5.05 -6.17 6.62
C GLU A 18 -4.56 -5.85 8.02
N THR A 19 -3.87 -6.79 8.63
CA THR A 19 -3.15 -6.57 9.88
C THR A 19 -1.67 -6.76 9.62
N PHE A 20 -0.88 -5.78 10.00
CA PHE A 20 0.56 -5.79 9.82
C PHE A 20 1.26 -5.92 11.16
N MET A 21 2.31 -6.72 11.21
CA MET A 21 3.24 -6.76 12.34
C MET A 21 4.66 -6.62 11.80
N VAL A 22 5.42 -5.69 12.34
CA VAL A 22 6.83 -5.55 12.00
C VAL A 22 7.62 -6.63 12.73
N LEU A 23 8.35 -7.46 11.98
CA LEU A 23 9.20 -8.51 12.53
C LEU A 23 10.66 -8.09 12.60
N GLN A 24 11.08 -7.18 11.73
CA GLN A 24 12.44 -6.65 11.68
C GLN A 24 12.44 -5.27 11.04
N GLY A 25 13.28 -4.39 11.54
CA GLY A 25 13.45 -3.04 10.99
C GLY A 25 12.39 -2.07 11.44
N GLN A 26 12.24 -1.00 10.69
CA GLN A 26 11.27 0.07 10.93
C GLN A 26 10.47 0.36 9.68
N ILE A 27 9.16 0.42 9.82
CA ILE A 27 8.25 0.69 8.71
C ILE A 27 7.36 1.88 9.07
N GLU A 28 7.34 2.89 8.20
CA GLU A 28 6.39 4.00 8.30
C GLU A 28 5.14 3.65 7.50
N TYR A 29 3.99 3.73 8.14
CA TYR A 29 2.67 3.58 7.53
C TYR A 29 2.05 4.95 7.33
N ARG A 30 1.58 5.22 6.12
CA ARG A 30 0.94 6.48 5.72
C ARG A 30 -0.49 6.18 5.34
N ILE A 31 -1.41 6.90 5.94
CA ILE A 31 -2.84 6.62 5.88
C ILE A 31 -3.60 7.81 5.30
N GLY A 32 -4.49 7.52 4.38
CA GLY A 32 -5.38 8.51 3.76
C GLY A 32 -4.95 8.90 2.35
N ASP A 33 -5.88 9.51 1.62
CA ASP A 33 -5.62 10.12 0.31
C ASP A 33 -6.40 11.45 0.24
N PRO A 34 -5.72 12.59 0.39
CA PRO A 34 -4.28 12.77 0.66
C PRO A 34 -3.88 12.21 2.03
N ILE A 35 -2.59 11.93 2.19
CA ILE A 35 -2.07 11.35 3.42
C ILE A 35 -2.34 12.28 4.61
N ALA A 36 -3.10 11.77 5.59
CA ALA A 36 -3.52 12.51 6.77
C ALA A 36 -2.78 12.07 8.03
N HIS A 37 -2.32 10.82 8.09
CA HIS A 37 -1.65 10.26 9.26
C HIS A 37 -0.41 9.49 8.85
N ARG A 38 0.60 9.54 9.72
CA ARG A 38 1.85 8.77 9.58
C ARG A 38 2.19 8.16 10.91
N VAL A 39 2.59 6.91 10.92
CA VAL A 39 3.07 6.21 12.11
C VAL A 39 4.24 5.31 11.73
N THR A 40 5.29 5.34 12.53
CA THR A 40 6.44 4.43 12.37
C THR A 40 6.33 3.33 13.39
N LEU A 41 6.33 2.10 12.92
CA LEU A 41 6.28 0.91 13.76
C LEU A 41 7.65 0.25 13.84
N ASP A 42 7.98 -0.18 15.04
CA ASP A 42 9.17 -0.96 15.36
C ASP A 42 8.80 -2.43 15.52
N ARG A 43 9.83 -3.26 15.76
CA ARG A 43 9.66 -4.70 15.92
C ARG A 43 8.55 -5.04 16.91
N PHE A 44 7.63 -5.91 16.48
CA PHE A 44 6.46 -6.41 17.18
C PHE A 44 5.30 -5.42 17.34
N ASP A 45 5.43 -4.21 16.86
CA ASP A 45 4.28 -3.31 16.77
C ASP A 45 3.32 -3.79 15.69
N THR A 46 2.03 -3.60 15.91
CA THR A 46 0.98 -4.03 15.00
C THR A 46 0.10 -2.86 14.58
N PHE A 47 -0.44 -2.98 13.37
CA PHE A 47 -1.37 -2.01 12.82
C PHE A 47 -2.41 -2.75 11.98
N SER A 48 -3.69 -2.45 12.20
CA SER A 48 -4.79 -3.02 11.41
C SER A 48 -5.45 -1.94 10.57
N CYS A 49 -5.67 -2.27 9.31
CA CYS A 49 -6.25 -1.35 8.34
C CYS A 49 -7.56 -1.93 7.78
N PRO A 50 -8.71 -1.26 7.99
CA PRO A 50 -9.99 -1.73 7.48
C PRO A 50 -10.11 -1.51 5.97
N PRO A 51 -11.13 -2.13 5.33
CA PRO A 51 -11.41 -1.88 3.92
C PRO A 51 -11.62 -0.39 3.62
N LYS A 52 -11.30 0.00 2.38
CA LYS A 52 -11.51 1.34 1.82
C LYS A 52 -10.68 2.47 2.44
N VAL A 53 -9.77 2.14 3.34
CA VAL A 53 -8.80 3.10 3.87
C VAL A 53 -7.53 3.04 3.03
N TYR A 54 -7.12 4.16 2.46
CA TYR A 54 -5.87 4.25 1.70
C TYR A 54 -4.67 4.10 2.60
N ARG A 55 -3.71 3.31 2.14
CA ARG A 55 -2.45 3.07 2.83
C ARG A 55 -1.30 2.96 1.87
N GLU A 56 -0.16 3.42 2.29
CA GLU A 56 1.14 3.04 1.77
C GLU A 56 2.07 2.80 2.95
N PHE A 57 3.11 2.05 2.74
CA PHE A 57 4.12 1.89 3.77
C PHE A 57 5.49 1.75 3.15
N ARG A 58 6.50 2.10 3.94
CA ARG A 58 7.87 2.21 3.46
C ARG A 58 8.85 1.84 4.55
N ASN A 59 9.91 1.11 4.17
CA ASN A 59 11.02 0.89 5.05
C ASN A 59 11.78 2.21 5.24
N VAL A 60 11.78 2.74 6.45
CA VAL A 60 12.49 3.98 6.81
C VAL A 60 13.77 3.72 7.59
N GLY A 61 14.13 2.45 7.77
CA GLY A 61 15.37 2.04 8.43
C GLY A 61 16.51 1.82 7.45
N GLU A 62 17.60 1.29 7.98
CA GLU A 62 18.86 1.07 7.23
C GLU A 62 19.07 -0.39 6.83
N ILE A 63 18.26 -1.31 7.36
CA ILE A 63 18.29 -2.74 7.04
C ILE A 63 17.00 -3.16 6.34
N ASP A 64 16.98 -4.36 5.75
CA ASP A 64 15.76 -4.92 5.20
C ASP A 64 14.70 -5.03 6.30
N ALA A 65 13.50 -4.55 6.00
CA ALA A 65 12.35 -4.70 6.89
C ALA A 65 11.59 -5.98 6.55
N ILE A 66 11.13 -6.66 7.57
CA ILE A 66 10.30 -7.86 7.45
C ILE A 66 8.97 -7.58 8.13
N GLN A 67 7.89 -7.79 7.38
CA GLN A 67 6.53 -7.58 7.84
C GLN A 67 5.73 -8.87 7.66
N LEU A 68 5.00 -9.24 8.70
CA LEU A 68 3.95 -10.24 8.62
C LEU A 68 2.65 -9.53 8.26
N THR A 69 1.99 -9.99 7.22
CA THR A 69 0.69 -9.47 6.81
C THR A 69 -0.36 -10.56 6.91
N VAL A 70 -1.43 -10.28 7.65
CA VAL A 70 -2.59 -11.15 7.75
C VAL A 70 -3.76 -10.47 7.06
N ILE A 71 -4.28 -11.11 6.01
CA ILE A 71 -5.40 -10.62 5.24
C ILE A 71 -6.62 -11.46 5.56
N THR A 72 -7.72 -10.81 5.94
CA THR A 72 -8.99 -11.46 6.24
C THR A 72 -10.10 -10.89 5.39
N GLY A 73 -10.99 -11.74 4.86
CA GLY A 73 -12.09 -11.36 3.99
C GLY A 73 -12.14 -12.21 2.73
N GLN A 74 -12.71 -11.67 1.65
CA GLN A 74 -12.79 -12.36 0.35
C GLN A 74 -11.47 -12.21 -0.41
N GLU A 75 -10.64 -13.23 -0.36
CA GLU A 75 -9.28 -13.20 -0.91
C GLU A 75 -9.21 -13.25 -2.44
N ASP A 76 -10.19 -13.85 -3.11
CA ASP A 76 -10.18 -14.09 -4.56
C ASP A 76 -10.83 -12.98 -5.38
N ASN A 77 -11.05 -11.83 -4.80
CA ASN A 77 -11.65 -10.71 -5.50
C ASN A 77 -10.58 -9.85 -6.20
N ARG A 78 -10.54 -9.93 -7.53
CA ARG A 78 -9.62 -9.11 -8.34
C ARG A 78 -9.82 -7.61 -8.15
N ASP A 79 -11.05 -7.21 -7.78
CA ASP A 79 -11.41 -5.81 -7.57
C ASP A 79 -11.13 -5.34 -6.15
N ASP A 80 -10.50 -6.16 -5.31
CA ASP A 80 -10.21 -5.80 -3.93
C ASP A 80 -9.20 -4.64 -3.84
N VAL A 81 -8.18 -4.63 -4.69
CA VAL A 81 -7.13 -3.60 -4.65
C VAL A 81 -7.46 -2.45 -5.60
N SER A 82 -7.55 -1.26 -5.04
CA SER A 82 -7.68 0.00 -5.78
C SER A 82 -6.44 0.86 -5.55
N ILE A 83 -5.85 1.33 -6.64
CA ILE A 83 -4.67 2.20 -6.58
C ILE A 83 -5.13 3.65 -6.65
N ALA A 84 -4.55 4.51 -5.83
CA ALA A 84 -4.91 5.92 -5.78
C ALA A 84 -4.67 6.62 -7.14
N ASN A 85 -5.54 7.54 -7.50
CA ASN A 85 -5.42 8.31 -8.74
C ASN A 85 -4.08 9.04 -8.85
N SER A 86 -3.55 9.54 -7.74
CA SER A 86 -2.25 10.21 -7.72
C SER A 86 -1.12 9.30 -8.20
N VAL A 87 -1.21 8.00 -7.94
CA VAL A 87 -0.25 7.01 -8.42
C VAL A 87 -0.39 6.80 -9.93
N GLU A 88 -1.62 6.70 -10.43
CA GLU A 88 -1.89 6.59 -11.85
C GLU A 88 -1.29 7.76 -12.63
N VAL A 89 -1.51 8.98 -12.14
CA VAL A 89 -0.96 10.20 -12.74
C VAL A 89 0.57 10.18 -12.74
N ALA A 90 1.19 9.80 -11.62
CA ALA A 90 2.64 9.72 -11.51
C ALA A 90 3.25 8.68 -12.45
N VAL A 91 2.63 7.49 -12.52
CA VAL A 91 3.09 6.42 -13.42
C VAL A 91 2.95 6.84 -14.89
N GLY A 92 1.82 7.47 -15.26
CA GLY A 92 1.60 7.96 -16.61
C GLY A 92 2.62 9.02 -17.01
N LYS A 93 2.96 9.93 -16.09
CA LYS A 93 3.96 10.97 -16.31
C LYS A 93 5.38 10.40 -16.47
N ASP A 94 5.75 9.43 -15.63
CA ASP A 94 7.10 8.90 -15.59
C ASP A 94 7.34 7.79 -16.61
N HIS A 95 6.33 7.01 -16.97
CA HIS A 95 6.44 5.79 -17.78
C HIS A 95 5.51 5.73 -18.98
N GLY A 96 4.56 6.67 -19.13
CA GLY A 96 3.64 6.77 -20.25
C GLY A 96 2.36 5.96 -20.09
N GLU A 97 1.38 6.24 -20.96
CA GLU A 97 0.04 5.65 -20.90
C GLU A 97 0.02 4.14 -21.19
N LYS A 98 0.95 3.63 -21.98
CA LYS A 98 1.00 2.18 -22.24
C LYS A 98 1.27 1.37 -20.99
N ILE A 99 2.09 1.89 -20.08
CA ILE A 99 2.37 1.26 -18.79
C ILE A 99 1.15 1.35 -17.89
N VAL A 100 0.47 2.50 -17.86
CA VAL A 100 -0.77 2.68 -17.10
C VAL A 100 -1.84 1.69 -17.60
N ASP A 101 -2.02 1.54 -18.90
CA ASP A 101 -2.99 0.60 -19.46
C ASP A 101 -2.66 -0.85 -19.09
N ALA A 102 -1.38 -1.22 -19.08
CA ALA A 102 -0.96 -2.54 -18.64
C ALA A 102 -1.30 -2.79 -17.17
N PHE A 103 -1.13 -1.80 -16.29
CA PHE A 103 -1.52 -1.91 -14.88
C PHE A 103 -3.03 -1.99 -14.70
N ARG A 104 -3.82 -1.32 -15.53
CA ARG A 104 -5.29 -1.39 -15.48
C ARG A 104 -5.85 -2.79 -15.72
N ASP A 105 -5.11 -3.64 -16.42
CA ASP A 105 -5.49 -5.04 -16.62
C ASP A 105 -5.38 -5.87 -15.34
N VAL A 106 -4.62 -5.41 -14.37
CA VAL A 106 -4.34 -6.13 -13.11
C VAL A 106 -4.96 -5.44 -11.89
N PHE A 107 -4.94 -4.10 -11.86
CA PHE A 107 -5.40 -3.29 -10.75
C PHE A 107 -6.45 -2.29 -11.18
N SER A 108 -7.32 -1.92 -10.25
CA SER A 108 -8.23 -0.79 -10.42
C SER A 108 -7.53 0.49 -9.97
N PHE A 109 -7.66 1.54 -10.78
CA PHE A 109 -7.29 2.89 -10.35
C PHE A 109 -8.54 3.65 -9.96
N ASP A 110 -8.49 4.36 -8.84
CA ASP A 110 -9.61 5.16 -8.40
C ASP A 110 -9.74 6.44 -9.25
N PRO A 111 -10.98 6.93 -9.45
CA PRO A 111 -11.17 8.22 -10.11
C PRO A 111 -10.59 9.36 -9.26
N PRO A 112 -10.33 10.52 -9.88
CA PRO A 112 -9.91 11.71 -9.14
C PRO A 112 -10.92 12.10 -8.07
N HIS A 113 -10.42 12.59 -6.96
CA HIS A 113 -11.26 13.13 -5.88
C HIS A 113 -11.74 14.54 -6.18
#